data_41547a5bde7f75351c9e2e4284905911
#
_entry.id   41547a5bde7f75351c9e2e4284905911
#
_cell.length_a   1.000
_cell.length_b   1.000
_cell.length_c   1.000
_cell.angle_alpha   90.00
_cell.angle_beta   90.00
_cell.angle_gamma   90.00
#
_symmetry.space_group_name_H-M   'P 1'
#
loop_
_entity.id
_entity.type
_entity.pdbx_description
1 polymer ?
#
loop_
_entity_poly.entity_id
_entity_poly.type
_entity_poly.pdbx_seq_one_letter_code
_entity_poly.pdbx_strand_id
1 'polypeptide(L)'
;MSNFTEIINTYLESYSTYNNGMVEFECKYGSLTFYKPTHPLIIVHSIYILPEYRQRGVCRNILQHLIDSTPKMFKRVRVQTVLSKILYEYLLRFEYKNKKFRLSMYGFDCLL
;
A
#
# COMPACT_ATOMS: atom_id res chain seq x y z
N MET A 1 7.64 -10.52 16.00
CA MET A 1 7.19 -10.77 14.62
C MET A 1 6.60 -9.48 14.06
N SER A 2 7.05 -9.11 12.87
CA SER A 2 6.57 -7.87 12.25
C SER A 2 5.11 -7.98 11.84
N ASN A 3 4.39 -6.88 11.96
CA ASN A 3 3.05 -6.73 11.41
C ASN A 3 3.11 -5.73 10.25
N PHE A 4 1.99 -5.53 9.57
CA PHE A 4 1.96 -4.63 8.42
C PHE A 4 2.31 -3.19 8.78
N THR A 5 1.94 -2.72 9.97
CA THR A 5 2.27 -1.38 10.42
C THR A 5 3.79 -1.19 10.51
N GLU A 6 4.49 -2.15 11.11
CA GLU A 6 5.94 -2.10 11.21
C GLU A 6 6.61 -2.15 9.83
N ILE A 7 6.08 -3.00 8.95
CA ILE A 7 6.58 -3.12 7.58
C ILE A 7 6.48 -1.79 6.85
N ILE A 8 5.33 -1.15 6.92
CA ILE A 8 5.10 0.13 6.26
C ILE A 8 6.03 1.21 6.82
N ASN A 9 6.18 1.27 8.14
CA ASN A 9 7.08 2.24 8.75
C ASN A 9 8.52 2.03 8.32
N THR A 10 8.98 0.77 8.29
CA THR A 10 10.33 0.44 7.83
C THR A 10 10.54 0.88 6.39
N TYR A 11 9.57 0.60 5.53
CA TYR A 11 9.61 1.00 4.14
C TYR A 11 9.72 2.52 3.99
N LEU A 12 8.86 3.25 4.67
CA LEU A 12 8.82 4.71 4.56
C LEU A 12 10.09 5.38 5.10
N GLU A 13 10.68 4.82 6.15
CA GLU A 13 11.91 5.37 6.75
C GLU A 13 13.15 5.12 5.91
N SER A 14 13.13 4.08 5.08
CA SER A 14 14.33 3.66 4.33
C SER A 14 14.25 3.96 2.84
N TYR A 15 13.43 4.93 2.46
CA TYR A 15 13.21 5.21 1.04
C TYR A 15 14.51 5.53 0.26
N SER A 16 15.54 6.01 0.93
CA SER A 16 16.81 6.34 0.27
C SER A 16 17.78 5.16 0.18
N THR A 17 17.48 4.02 0.82
CA THR A 17 18.42 2.92 0.96
C THR A 17 18.24 1.80 -0.07
N TYR A 18 17.08 1.73 -0.73
CA TYR A 18 16.82 0.67 -1.69
C TYR A 18 17.38 1.03 -3.05
N ASN A 19 18.30 0.20 -3.56
CA ASN A 19 18.89 0.40 -4.87
C ASN A 19 18.10 -0.30 -5.99
N ASN A 20 17.36 -1.35 -5.64
CA ASN A 20 16.52 -2.07 -6.58
C ASN A 20 15.12 -1.46 -6.61
N GLY A 21 14.43 -1.64 -7.74
CA GLY A 21 13.11 -1.05 -7.91
C GLY A 21 12.06 -1.61 -6.97
N MET A 22 12.16 -2.89 -6.59
CA MET A 22 11.07 -3.57 -5.89
C MET A 22 11.55 -4.23 -4.61
N VAL A 23 10.75 -4.12 -3.55
CA VAL A 23 11.04 -4.71 -2.24
C VAL A 23 9.80 -5.45 -1.76
N GLU A 24 10.00 -6.71 -1.34
CA GLU A 24 8.93 -7.52 -0.76
C GLU A 24 9.15 -7.68 0.73
N PHE A 25 8.10 -7.46 1.50
CA PHE A 25 8.08 -7.69 2.94
C PHE A 25 7.04 -8.74 3.27
N GLU A 26 7.36 -9.62 4.21
CA GLU A 26 6.46 -10.67 4.66
C GLU A 26 6.22 -10.56 6.16
N CYS A 27 5.03 -10.96 6.58
CA CYS A 27 4.69 -11.11 7.98
C CYS A 27 3.68 -12.25 8.14
N LYS A 28 3.25 -12.47 9.39
CA LYS A 28 2.27 -13.49 9.73
C LYS A 28 0.99 -13.44 8.90
N TYR A 29 0.58 -12.24 8.48
CA TYR A 29 -0.71 -12.03 7.83
C TYR A 29 -0.66 -12.06 6.31
N GLY A 30 0.52 -12.06 5.72
CA GLY A 30 0.70 -12.03 4.29
C GLY A 30 1.93 -11.26 3.87
N SER A 31 1.88 -10.64 2.69
CA SER A 31 3.02 -9.89 2.18
C SER A 31 2.59 -8.59 1.51
N LEU A 32 3.52 -7.64 1.51
CA LEU A 32 3.41 -6.38 0.77
C LEU A 32 4.64 -6.25 -0.11
N THR A 33 4.41 -5.91 -1.38
CA THR A 33 5.49 -5.62 -2.31
C THR A 33 5.39 -4.17 -2.72
N PHE A 34 6.49 -3.43 -2.55
CA PHE A 34 6.56 -2.02 -2.89
C PHE A 34 7.62 -1.80 -3.94
N TYR A 35 7.46 -0.74 -4.73
CA TYR A 35 8.58 -0.17 -5.45
C TYR A 35 9.33 0.77 -4.53
N LYS A 36 10.59 1.06 -4.87
CA LYS A 36 11.37 2.07 -4.17
C LYS A 36 10.56 3.37 -4.15
N PRO A 37 10.38 4.00 -2.97
CA PRO A 37 9.65 5.25 -2.91
C PRO A 37 10.36 6.31 -3.75
N THR A 38 9.65 6.89 -4.70
CA THR A 38 10.19 7.90 -5.59
C THR A 38 9.29 9.12 -5.51
N HIS A 39 9.81 10.19 -4.91
CA HIS A 39 9.06 11.43 -4.81
C HIS A 39 8.49 11.82 -6.17
N PRO A 40 7.19 12.18 -6.29
CA PRO A 40 6.21 12.34 -5.20
C PRO A 40 5.31 11.12 -4.98
N LEU A 41 5.74 9.94 -5.38
CA LEU A 41 4.88 8.77 -5.53
C LEU A 41 5.35 7.60 -4.65
N ILE A 42 4.42 7.05 -3.87
CA ILE A 42 4.56 5.77 -3.18
C ILE A 42 3.82 4.73 -4.02
N ILE A 43 4.49 3.67 -4.41
CA ILE A 43 3.87 2.62 -5.22
C ILE A 43 3.81 1.32 -4.44
N VAL A 44 2.59 0.85 -4.18
CA VAL A 44 2.33 -0.49 -3.67
C VAL A 44 2.15 -1.39 -4.90
N HIS A 45 3.11 -2.28 -5.12
CA HIS A 45 3.04 -3.18 -6.27
C HIS A 45 1.99 -4.26 -6.05
N SER A 46 1.96 -4.88 -4.86
CA SER A 46 0.97 -5.89 -4.55
C SER A 46 0.70 -5.98 -3.06
N ILE A 47 -0.52 -6.40 -2.74
CA ILE A 47 -0.98 -6.68 -1.39
C ILE A 47 -1.49 -8.12 -1.40
N TYR A 48 -0.90 -8.97 -0.57
CA TYR A 48 -1.37 -10.34 -0.40
C TYR A 48 -1.67 -10.62 1.06
N ILE A 49 -2.90 -11.00 1.35
CA ILE A 49 -3.35 -11.34 2.69
C ILE A 49 -3.72 -12.81 2.70
N LEU A 50 -3.16 -13.57 3.64
CA LEU A 50 -3.46 -14.99 3.76
C LEU A 50 -4.97 -15.20 3.94
N PRO A 51 -5.53 -16.28 3.36
CA PRO A 51 -6.99 -16.48 3.37
C PRO A 51 -7.62 -16.41 4.75
N GLU A 52 -6.96 -16.97 5.79
CA GLU A 52 -7.48 -16.97 7.15
C GLU A 52 -7.56 -15.57 7.79
N TYR A 53 -6.90 -14.59 7.20
CA TYR A 53 -6.92 -13.22 7.72
C TYR A 53 -7.73 -12.26 6.85
N ARG A 54 -8.38 -12.77 5.81
CA ARG A 54 -9.19 -11.93 4.92
C ARG A 54 -10.52 -11.56 5.58
N GLN A 55 -11.10 -10.45 5.13
CA GLN A 55 -12.39 -9.92 5.62
C GLN A 55 -12.37 -9.56 7.10
N ARG A 56 -11.20 -9.18 7.62
CA ARG A 56 -11.01 -8.77 9.02
C ARG A 56 -10.48 -7.34 9.13
N GLY A 57 -10.59 -6.55 8.06
CA GLY A 57 -10.12 -5.17 8.08
C GLY A 57 -8.61 -4.98 7.91
N VAL A 58 -7.87 -6.05 7.58
CA VAL A 58 -6.41 -5.96 7.43
C VAL A 58 -6.04 -5.02 6.28
N CYS A 59 -6.67 -5.18 5.13
CA CYS A 59 -6.40 -4.33 3.96
C CYS A 59 -6.72 -2.87 4.27
N ARG A 60 -7.84 -2.61 4.95
CA ARG A 60 -8.21 -1.27 5.37
C ARG A 60 -7.14 -0.66 6.28
N ASN A 61 -6.66 -1.42 7.24
CA ASN A 61 -5.62 -0.95 8.15
C ASN A 61 -4.33 -0.60 7.41
N ILE A 62 -3.95 -1.42 6.42
CA ILE A 62 -2.78 -1.16 5.59
C ILE A 62 -2.94 0.18 4.87
N LEU A 63 -4.06 0.40 4.18
CA LEU A 63 -4.27 1.60 3.39
C LEU A 63 -4.40 2.84 4.28
N GLN A 64 -5.12 2.74 5.40
CA GLN A 64 -5.25 3.84 6.34
C GLN A 64 -3.88 4.23 6.90
N HIS A 65 -3.07 3.25 7.28
CA HIS A 65 -1.75 3.52 7.83
C HIS A 65 -0.83 4.17 6.79
N LEU A 66 -0.88 3.71 5.55
CA LEU A 66 -0.13 4.35 4.47
C LEU A 66 -0.51 5.82 4.32
N ILE A 67 -1.82 6.11 4.29
CA ILE A 67 -2.29 7.49 4.15
C ILE A 67 -1.83 8.36 5.32
N ASP A 68 -1.93 7.83 6.55
CA ASP A 68 -1.59 8.59 7.75
C ASP A 68 -0.08 8.80 7.92
N SER A 69 0.73 7.84 7.48
CA SER A 69 2.17 7.81 7.80
C SER A 69 3.07 8.27 6.67
N THR A 70 2.55 8.40 5.45
CA THR A 70 3.37 8.84 4.31
C THR A 70 3.82 10.29 4.52
N PRO A 71 5.13 10.57 4.43
CA PRO A 71 5.63 11.94 4.60
C PRO A 71 5.01 12.92 3.61
N LYS A 72 4.86 14.17 4.03
CA LYS A 72 4.19 15.22 3.24
C LYS A 72 4.85 15.50 1.90
N MET A 73 6.11 15.18 1.74
CA MET A 73 6.79 15.33 0.46
C MET A 73 6.21 14.44 -0.62
N PHE A 74 5.58 13.33 -0.24
CA PHE A 74 4.88 12.45 -1.18
C PHE A 74 3.45 12.94 -1.36
N LYS A 75 2.98 12.94 -2.59
CA LYS A 75 1.67 13.51 -2.94
C LYS A 75 0.65 12.45 -3.35
N ARG A 76 1.08 11.21 -3.53
CA ARG A 76 0.21 10.18 -4.09
C ARG A 76 0.63 8.78 -3.63
N VAL A 77 -0.37 7.96 -3.33
CA VAL A 77 -0.19 6.52 -3.13
C VAL A 77 -0.84 5.79 -4.29
N ARG A 78 -0.11 4.91 -4.94
CA ARG A 78 -0.60 4.11 -6.06
C ARG A 78 -0.57 2.63 -5.70
N VAL A 79 -1.69 1.94 -5.92
CA VAL A 79 -1.75 0.47 -5.85
C VAL A 79 -1.75 -0.03 -7.30
N GLN A 80 -0.65 -0.64 -7.73
CA GLN A 80 -0.39 -0.83 -9.15
C GLN A 80 -0.96 -2.11 -9.74
N THR A 81 -0.65 -3.26 -9.18
CA THR A 81 -1.04 -4.54 -9.78
C THR A 81 -2.25 -5.11 -9.05
N VAL A 82 -3.44 -4.79 -9.55
CA VAL A 82 -4.70 -5.23 -8.91
C VAL A 82 -5.30 -6.34 -9.78
N LEU A 83 -4.90 -7.58 -9.50
CA LEU A 83 -5.39 -8.76 -10.23
C LEU A 83 -6.62 -9.38 -9.56
N SER A 84 -6.81 -9.14 -8.27
CA SER A 84 -7.94 -9.65 -7.51
C SER A 84 -9.18 -8.79 -7.74
N LYS A 85 -10.28 -9.42 -8.17
CA LYS A 85 -11.55 -8.73 -8.31
C LYS A 85 -12.03 -8.16 -6.97
N ILE A 86 -11.80 -8.88 -5.88
CA ILE A 86 -12.20 -8.43 -4.54
C ILE A 86 -11.46 -7.16 -4.16
N LEU A 87 -10.14 -7.13 -4.37
CA LEU A 87 -9.34 -5.94 -4.10
C LEU A 87 -9.73 -4.78 -5.01
N TYR A 88 -9.97 -5.06 -6.29
CA TYR A 88 -10.40 -4.05 -7.26
C TYR A 88 -11.68 -3.36 -6.78
N GLU A 89 -12.71 -4.15 -6.44
CA GLU A 89 -13.98 -3.61 -5.96
C GLU A 89 -13.83 -2.89 -4.62
N TYR A 90 -12.96 -3.40 -3.77
CA TYR A 90 -12.68 -2.77 -2.48
C TYR A 90 -12.07 -1.37 -2.66
N LEU A 91 -11.08 -1.24 -3.56
CA LEU A 91 -10.43 0.04 -3.82
C LEU A 91 -11.40 1.07 -4.41
N LEU A 92 -12.35 0.62 -5.25
CA LEU A 92 -13.37 1.52 -5.79
C LEU A 92 -14.26 2.12 -4.70
N ARG A 93 -14.46 1.42 -3.59
CA ARG A 93 -15.33 1.85 -2.49
C ARG A 93 -14.57 2.46 -1.31
N PHE A 94 -13.25 2.38 -1.34
CA PHE A 94 -12.44 2.84 -0.22
C PHE A 94 -12.56 4.35 -0.03
N GLU A 95 -12.73 4.77 1.22
CA GLU A 95 -12.68 6.18 1.60
C GLU A 95 -12.16 6.28 3.03
N TYR A 96 -11.21 7.19 3.23
CA TYR A 96 -10.63 7.45 4.54
C TYR A 96 -10.17 8.90 4.62
N LYS A 97 -10.70 9.67 5.56
CA LYS A 97 -10.37 11.10 5.74
C LYS A 97 -10.51 11.89 4.43
N ASN A 98 -11.59 11.63 3.70
CA ASN A 98 -11.86 12.21 2.38
C ASN A 98 -10.85 11.82 1.30
N LYS A 99 -10.04 10.80 1.54
CA LYS A 99 -9.11 10.25 0.54
C LYS A 99 -9.74 9.03 -0.10
N LYS A 100 -9.71 9.00 -1.43
CA LYS A 100 -10.28 7.92 -2.23
C LYS A 100 -9.28 7.47 -3.27
N PHE A 101 -9.36 6.19 -3.65
CA PHE A 101 -8.59 5.67 -4.78
C PHE A 101 -9.39 5.84 -6.06
N ARG A 102 -8.71 6.31 -7.11
CA ARG A 102 -9.31 6.49 -8.43
C ARG A 102 -8.54 5.66 -9.45
N LEU A 103 -9.26 4.97 -10.32
CA LEU A 103 -8.63 4.18 -11.38
C LEU A 103 -7.90 5.09 -12.35
N SER A 104 -6.66 4.76 -12.65
CA SER A 104 -5.83 5.45 -13.63
C SER A 104 -5.27 4.41 -14.60
N MET A 105 -4.49 4.87 -15.60
CA MET A 105 -3.89 3.93 -16.54
C MET A 105 -2.80 3.06 -15.90
N TYR A 106 -2.33 3.42 -14.69
CA TYR A 106 -1.27 2.68 -14.00
C TYR A 106 -1.76 1.88 -12.80
N GLY A 107 -3.04 1.98 -12.43
CA GLY A 107 -3.60 1.31 -11.27
C GLY A 107 -4.56 2.22 -10.52
N PHE A 108 -4.59 2.12 -9.20
CA PHE A 108 -5.45 2.95 -8.38
C PHE A 108 -4.62 3.99 -7.65
N ASP A 109 -4.94 5.25 -7.83
CA ASP A 109 -4.22 6.38 -7.25
C ASP A 109 -5.05 7.09 -6.18
N CYS A 110 -4.42 7.37 -5.05
CA CYS A 110 -4.99 8.17 -3.97
C CYS A 110 -4.14 9.42 -3.80
N LEU A 111 -4.77 10.60 -3.95
CA LEU A 111 -4.10 11.88 -3.70
C LEU A 111 -4.06 12.14 -2.19
N LEU A 112 -2.89 12.47 -1.70
CA LEU A 112 -2.67 12.74 -0.27
C LEU A 112 -2.87 14.20 0.10
#